data_00561f886820c8b5106c745a07e5108d
#
_entry.id   00561f886820c8b5106c745a07e5108d
#
_cell.length_a   1.000
_cell.length_b   1.000
_cell.length_c   1.000
_cell.angle_alpha   90.00
_cell.angle_beta   90.00
_cell.angle_gamma   90.00
#
_symmetry.space_group_name_H-M   'P 1'
#
loop_
_entity.id
_entity.type
_entity.pdbx_description
1 polymer ?
#
loop_
_entity_poly.entity_id
_entity_poly.type
_entity_poly.pdbx_seq_one_letter_code
_entity_poly.pdbx_strand_id
1 'polypeptide(L)'
;LLNAGGADMILTSSSLQHTTVQTPGTEILRVNEIFLSLQGETSRVGLPTVFVRLTGCPLRCGYCDTEYAFYNGESISISSVLDAVSGYGVQNVTVTGGEPLAQKKCLLLLRLLCDRGYSVSLETSGAQDISKVDVRVIKVLDVKTPGSGEVQKNNWTNLDYLTCHDELKFVLCDEADYQWAVKTIQDYHLDQICPILFSPVYSKLDPALLATWVLRDRLSVRVQIQLHKLLWGEEPGR
;
A
#
# COMPACT_ATOMS: atom_id res chain seq x y z
N LEU A 1 60.16 -31.06 -50.26
CA LEU A 1 59.47 -32.07 -49.46
C LEU A 1 58.95 -31.37 -48.18
N LEU A 2 57.69 -31.03 -48.13
CA LEU A 2 56.75 -31.27 -47.07
C LEU A 2 55.56 -30.29 -47.19
N ASN A 3 54.42 -30.89 -47.36
CA ASN A 3 53.12 -30.27 -47.42
C ASN A 3 52.75 -29.58 -46.11
N ALA A 4 52.17 -28.37 -46.19
CA ALA A 4 51.39 -27.72 -45.12
C ALA A 4 49.91 -27.71 -45.50
N GLY A 5 49.12 -28.50 -44.80
CA GLY A 5 47.67 -28.49 -44.93
C GLY A 5 47.05 -27.24 -44.22
N GLY A 6 46.26 -26.49 -44.99
CA GLY A 6 45.46 -25.45 -44.48
C GLY A 6 44.18 -25.99 -43.75
N ALA A 7 43.95 -25.57 -42.58
CA ALA A 7 42.66 -25.80 -41.87
C ALA A 7 41.84 -24.51 -41.93
N ASP A 8 40.76 -24.52 -42.70
CA ASP A 8 39.75 -23.48 -42.75
C ASP A 8 38.97 -23.47 -41.41
N MET A 9 39.11 -22.39 -40.65
CA MET A 9 38.38 -22.16 -39.44
C MET A 9 37.06 -21.44 -39.78
N ILE A 10 35.99 -22.22 -39.79
CA ILE A 10 34.63 -21.71 -39.97
C ILE A 10 34.26 -20.94 -38.70
N LEU A 11 34.18 -19.62 -38.83
CA LEU A 11 33.61 -18.74 -37.79
C LEU A 11 32.09 -18.90 -37.81
N THR A 12 31.54 -19.66 -36.86
CA THR A 12 30.11 -19.70 -36.60
C THR A 12 29.69 -18.38 -35.92
N SER A 13 28.82 -17.63 -36.57
CA SER A 13 28.19 -16.44 -36.02
C SER A 13 27.30 -16.86 -34.84
N SER A 14 27.80 -16.67 -33.61
CA SER A 14 26.96 -16.72 -32.43
C SER A 14 26.02 -15.54 -32.44
N SER A 15 24.72 -15.81 -32.52
CA SER A 15 23.64 -14.87 -32.37
C SER A 15 23.75 -14.15 -30.99
N LEU A 16 24.20 -12.92 -31.00
CA LEU A 16 24.09 -12.01 -29.87
C LEU A 16 22.60 -11.77 -29.64
N GLN A 17 22.02 -12.48 -28.66
CA GLN A 17 20.74 -12.12 -28.11
C GLN A 17 20.91 -10.73 -27.48
N HIS A 18 20.36 -9.73 -28.12
CA HIS A 18 20.20 -8.39 -27.54
C HIS A 18 19.25 -8.50 -26.34
N THR A 19 19.80 -8.74 -25.18
CA THR A 19 19.11 -8.50 -23.93
C THR A 19 18.94 -6.98 -23.84
N THR A 20 17.77 -6.48 -24.18
CA THR A 20 17.40 -5.09 -23.94
C THR A 20 17.54 -4.85 -22.43
N VAL A 21 18.60 -4.17 -22.04
CA VAL A 21 18.75 -3.62 -20.69
C VAL A 21 17.67 -2.56 -20.57
N GLN A 22 16.52 -2.95 -20.01
CA GLN A 22 15.48 -1.98 -19.67
C GLN A 22 16.07 -1.07 -18.62
N THR A 23 16.14 0.22 -18.92
CA THR A 23 16.53 1.24 -17.94
C THR A 23 15.51 1.17 -16.80
N PRO A 24 15.93 0.93 -15.54
CA PRO A 24 14.99 0.83 -14.44
C PRO A 24 14.15 2.11 -14.36
N GLY A 25 12.82 1.97 -14.37
CA GLY A 25 11.91 3.09 -14.19
C GLY A 25 11.16 3.57 -15.44
N THR A 26 11.33 2.90 -16.60
CA THR A 26 10.53 3.20 -17.82
C THR A 26 9.13 2.59 -17.79
N GLU A 27 8.86 1.71 -16.84
CA GLU A 27 7.55 1.10 -16.66
C GLU A 27 6.50 2.15 -16.30
N ILE A 28 5.30 1.96 -16.83
CA ILE A 28 4.18 2.90 -16.67
C ILE A 28 3.25 2.41 -15.55
N LEU A 29 2.84 3.35 -14.70
CA LEU A 29 1.77 3.21 -13.72
C LEU A 29 0.63 4.15 -14.05
N ARG A 30 -0.59 3.79 -13.69
CA ARG A 30 -1.73 4.72 -13.68
C ARG A 30 -1.79 5.40 -12.32
N VAL A 31 -1.48 6.68 -12.30
CA VAL A 31 -1.40 7.51 -11.10
C VAL A 31 -2.58 8.46 -11.10
N ASN A 32 -3.31 8.53 -9.99
CA ASN A 32 -4.41 9.47 -9.80
C ASN A 32 -3.88 10.83 -9.37
N GLU A 33 -3.02 10.84 -8.35
CA GLU A 33 -2.42 12.07 -7.82
C GLU A 33 -1.09 11.79 -7.09
N ILE A 34 -0.25 12.83 -7.01
CA ILE A 34 0.96 12.85 -6.16
C ILE A 34 0.94 14.19 -5.43
N PHE A 35 0.92 14.16 -4.10
CA PHE A 35 0.81 15.36 -3.29
C PHE A 35 1.54 15.24 -1.94
N LEU A 36 1.87 16.38 -1.33
CA LEU A 36 2.45 16.47 0.01
C LEU A 36 1.34 16.81 1.01
N SER A 37 1.23 16.01 2.05
CA SER A 37 0.32 16.28 3.18
C SER A 37 0.89 15.74 4.48
N LEU A 38 0.11 15.80 5.56
CA LEU A 38 0.38 15.05 6.78
C LEU A 38 -0.21 13.64 6.66
N GLN A 39 0.55 12.61 7.11
CA GLN A 39 -0.06 11.30 7.29
C GLN A 39 -1.19 11.41 8.32
N GLY A 40 -2.41 11.11 7.89
CA GLY A 40 -3.61 11.28 8.70
C GLY A 40 -3.94 10.09 9.59
N GLU A 41 -3.28 8.98 9.37
CA GLU A 41 -3.56 7.69 10.00
C GLU A 41 -2.25 6.95 10.34
N THR A 42 -2.34 5.72 10.87
CA THR A 42 -1.21 4.84 11.17
C THR A 42 -0.34 5.31 12.34
N SER A 43 0.72 4.57 12.65
CA SER A 43 1.72 4.98 13.64
C SER A 43 2.51 6.24 13.21
N ARG A 44 2.35 6.66 11.96
CA ARG A 44 3.05 7.79 11.34
C ARG A 44 2.20 9.07 11.29
N VAL A 45 1.06 9.09 11.96
CA VAL A 45 0.15 10.24 12.01
C VAL A 45 0.88 11.54 12.37
N GLY A 46 0.59 12.61 11.62
CA GLY A 46 1.20 13.93 11.81
C GLY A 46 2.55 14.14 11.10
N LEU A 47 3.14 13.12 10.49
CA LEU A 47 4.41 13.28 9.76
C LEU A 47 4.16 13.84 8.34
N PRO A 48 4.96 14.85 7.89
CA PRO A 48 4.96 15.25 6.49
C PRO A 48 5.28 14.06 5.58
N THR A 49 4.41 13.80 4.61
CA THR A 49 4.44 12.58 3.79
C THR A 49 4.03 12.90 2.36
N VAL A 50 4.78 12.41 1.37
CA VAL A 50 4.33 12.42 -0.02
C VAL A 50 3.43 11.22 -0.26
N PHE A 51 2.23 11.47 -0.74
CA PHE A 51 1.30 10.44 -1.15
C PHE A 51 1.41 10.21 -2.65
N VAL A 52 1.56 8.94 -3.03
CA VAL A 52 1.45 8.49 -4.43
C VAL A 52 0.19 7.62 -4.51
N ARG A 53 -0.89 8.20 -5.02
CA ARG A 53 -2.17 7.51 -5.17
C ARG A 53 -2.31 6.90 -6.55
N LEU A 54 -2.36 5.57 -6.61
CA LEU A 54 -2.54 4.82 -7.84
C LEU A 54 -4.03 4.67 -8.17
N THR A 55 -4.34 4.60 -9.46
CA THR A 55 -5.71 4.44 -9.96
C THR A 55 -6.13 2.98 -10.01
N GLY A 56 -7.41 2.73 -9.73
CA GLY A 56 -8.06 1.44 -9.85
C GLY A 56 -8.16 0.69 -8.53
N CYS A 57 -9.30 0.08 -8.31
CA CYS A 57 -9.57 -0.79 -7.17
C CYS A 57 -10.51 -1.92 -7.61
N PRO A 58 -10.23 -3.18 -7.24
CA PRO A 58 -11.14 -4.29 -7.50
C PRO A 58 -12.30 -4.38 -6.48
N LEU A 59 -12.23 -3.60 -5.38
CA LEU A 59 -13.25 -3.58 -4.33
C LEU A 59 -14.23 -2.42 -4.54
N ARG A 60 -15.41 -2.54 -3.89
CA ARG A 60 -16.48 -1.52 -3.87
C ARG A 60 -17.02 -1.37 -2.45
N CYS A 61 -16.16 -0.92 -1.52
CA CYS A 61 -16.54 -0.74 -0.12
C CYS A 61 -17.64 0.32 0.01
N GLY A 62 -18.67 0.02 0.79
CA GLY A 62 -19.83 0.92 0.96
C GLY A 62 -19.54 2.23 1.71
N TYR A 63 -18.34 2.40 2.24
CA TYR A 63 -17.86 3.62 2.91
C TYR A 63 -16.59 4.19 2.26
N CYS A 64 -16.31 3.84 1.00
CA CYS A 64 -15.10 4.31 0.32
C CYS A 64 -15.10 5.85 0.23
N ASP A 65 -14.07 6.47 0.78
CA ASP A 65 -13.88 7.94 0.72
C ASP A 65 -13.02 8.37 -0.47
N THR A 66 -12.54 7.41 -1.27
CA THR A 66 -11.58 7.64 -2.36
C THR A 66 -12.10 7.05 -3.69
N GLU A 67 -13.42 7.06 -3.92
CA GLU A 67 -14.03 6.51 -5.14
C GLU A 67 -13.52 7.19 -6.42
N TYR A 68 -13.10 8.46 -6.33
CA TYR A 68 -12.50 9.19 -7.46
C TYR A 68 -11.22 8.52 -7.98
N ALA A 69 -10.50 7.76 -7.14
CA ALA A 69 -9.31 7.01 -7.55
C ALA A 69 -9.62 5.71 -8.31
N PHE A 70 -10.89 5.33 -8.48
CA PHE A 70 -11.23 4.17 -9.29
C PHE A 70 -10.97 4.40 -10.77
N TYR A 71 -11.02 5.66 -11.21
CA TYR A 71 -10.96 6.06 -12.62
C TYR A 71 -10.03 7.28 -12.81
N ASN A 72 -9.87 7.74 -14.03
CA ASN A 72 -9.29 9.05 -14.41
C ASN A 72 -7.78 9.25 -14.10
N GLY A 73 -7.01 8.21 -13.77
CA GLY A 73 -5.57 8.36 -13.57
C GLY A 73 -4.80 8.57 -14.90
N GLU A 74 -3.66 9.22 -14.79
CA GLU A 74 -2.72 9.41 -15.90
C GLU A 74 -1.69 8.29 -15.97
N SER A 75 -1.23 7.98 -17.18
CA SER A 75 -0.15 7.02 -17.42
C SER A 75 1.19 7.72 -17.25
N ILE A 76 1.88 7.44 -16.15
CA ILE A 76 3.15 8.10 -15.78
C ILE A 76 4.23 7.04 -15.63
N SER A 77 5.45 7.33 -16.12
CA SER A 77 6.60 6.44 -15.92
C SER A 77 7.01 6.42 -14.44
N ILE A 78 7.51 5.28 -13.96
CA ILE A 78 8.01 5.19 -12.59
C ILE A 78 9.13 6.22 -12.34
N SER A 79 10.00 6.47 -13.33
CA SER A 79 11.02 7.51 -13.22
C SER A 79 10.41 8.88 -12.95
N SER A 80 9.36 9.26 -13.69
CA SER A 80 8.67 10.54 -13.46
C SER A 80 7.97 10.61 -12.10
N VAL A 81 7.41 9.50 -11.60
CA VAL A 81 6.86 9.43 -10.24
C VAL A 81 7.97 9.68 -9.21
N LEU A 82 9.13 9.02 -9.36
CA LEU A 82 10.27 9.18 -8.46
C LEU A 82 10.84 10.61 -8.48
N ASP A 83 10.85 11.26 -9.64
CA ASP A 83 11.30 12.65 -9.79
C ASP A 83 10.31 13.61 -9.12
N ALA A 84 9.01 13.40 -9.31
CA ALA A 84 7.97 14.16 -8.63
C ALA A 84 8.07 14.04 -7.10
N VAL A 85 8.24 12.81 -6.57
CA VAL A 85 8.43 12.56 -5.14
C VAL A 85 9.66 13.31 -4.61
N SER A 86 10.77 13.28 -5.36
CA SER A 86 12.02 13.94 -4.92
C SER A 86 11.87 15.46 -4.82
N GLY A 87 11.01 16.07 -5.64
CA GLY A 87 10.74 17.51 -5.65
C GLY A 87 10.11 18.04 -4.36
N TYR A 88 9.48 17.19 -3.57
CA TYR A 88 8.87 17.60 -2.28
C TYR A 88 9.86 17.69 -1.11
N GLY A 89 11.03 17.07 -1.19
CA GLY A 89 12.10 17.22 -0.19
C GLY A 89 11.81 16.62 1.18
N VAL A 90 10.88 15.65 1.30
CA VAL A 90 10.57 14.93 2.55
C VAL A 90 10.91 13.45 2.43
N GLN A 91 11.17 12.79 3.56
CA GLN A 91 11.66 11.41 3.60
C GLN A 91 10.54 10.36 3.59
N ASN A 92 9.33 10.74 4.01
CA ASN A 92 8.24 9.77 4.12
C ASN A 92 7.44 9.73 2.81
N VAL A 93 7.16 8.52 2.34
CA VAL A 93 6.33 8.29 1.16
C VAL A 93 5.29 7.23 1.49
N THR A 94 4.03 7.50 1.21
CA THR A 94 2.94 6.54 1.28
C THR A 94 2.45 6.24 -0.13
N VAL A 95 2.57 4.98 -0.56
CA VAL A 95 1.94 4.50 -1.78
C VAL A 95 0.58 3.94 -1.41
N THR A 96 -0.45 4.52 -1.99
CA THR A 96 -1.86 4.21 -1.72
C THR A 96 -2.66 4.25 -3.03
N GLY A 97 -3.96 4.29 -2.98
CA GLY A 97 -4.77 4.47 -4.19
C GLY A 97 -6.19 4.01 -3.98
N GLY A 98 -6.77 3.41 -5.02
CA GLY A 98 -7.82 2.42 -4.84
C GLY A 98 -7.21 1.16 -4.21
N GLU A 99 -6.53 0.33 -5.03
CA GLU A 99 -5.70 -0.77 -4.55
C GLU A 99 -4.36 -0.77 -5.31
N PRO A 100 -3.26 -0.34 -4.67
CA PRO A 100 -1.98 -0.19 -5.36
C PRO A 100 -1.44 -1.49 -5.96
N LEU A 101 -1.62 -2.61 -5.28
CA LEU A 101 -1.11 -3.91 -5.70
C LEU A 101 -1.92 -4.53 -6.86
N ALA A 102 -3.06 -3.96 -7.24
CA ALA A 102 -3.75 -4.31 -8.48
C ALA A 102 -2.88 -3.98 -9.71
N GLN A 103 -1.96 -3.03 -9.58
CA GLN A 103 -0.95 -2.72 -10.58
C GLN A 103 0.37 -3.42 -10.25
N LYS A 104 0.68 -4.54 -10.89
CA LYS A 104 1.88 -5.36 -10.61
C LYS A 104 3.20 -4.57 -10.58
N LYS A 105 3.28 -3.49 -11.36
CA LYS A 105 4.46 -2.61 -11.41
C LYS A 105 4.61 -1.72 -10.16
N CYS A 106 3.60 -1.67 -9.28
CA CYS A 106 3.69 -1.02 -7.98
C CYS A 106 4.84 -1.61 -7.14
N LEU A 107 5.07 -2.92 -7.22
CA LEU A 107 6.17 -3.59 -6.51
C LEU A 107 7.55 -3.00 -6.90
N LEU A 108 7.73 -2.64 -8.17
CA LEU A 108 8.95 -1.99 -8.63
C LEU A 108 9.07 -0.56 -8.09
N LEU A 109 7.97 0.21 -8.10
CA LEU A 109 7.96 1.55 -7.52
C LEU A 109 8.36 1.53 -6.04
N LEU A 110 7.74 0.64 -5.24
CA LEU A 110 8.02 0.49 -3.81
C LEU A 110 9.51 0.22 -3.56
N ARG A 111 10.09 -0.74 -4.30
CA ARG A 111 11.51 -1.07 -4.20
C ARG A 111 12.40 0.12 -4.55
N LEU A 112 12.15 0.80 -5.67
CA LEU A 112 12.96 1.93 -6.11
C LEU A 112 12.87 3.14 -5.16
N LEU A 113 11.73 3.36 -4.51
CA LEU A 113 11.62 4.35 -3.43
C LEU A 113 12.50 3.97 -2.25
N CYS A 114 12.49 2.72 -1.80
CA CYS A 114 13.37 2.23 -0.74
C CYS A 114 14.85 2.34 -1.14
N ASP A 115 15.20 2.03 -2.40
CA ASP A 115 16.57 2.11 -2.93
C ASP A 115 17.09 3.56 -2.96
N ARG A 116 16.19 4.57 -3.07
CA ARG A 116 16.51 5.99 -2.96
C ARG A 116 16.54 6.50 -1.50
N GLY A 117 16.38 5.62 -0.52
CA GLY A 117 16.47 5.94 0.92
C GLY A 117 15.20 6.51 1.54
N TYR A 118 14.04 6.47 0.84
CA TYR A 118 12.78 6.89 1.43
C TYR A 118 12.29 5.90 2.49
N SER A 119 11.60 6.42 3.50
CA SER A 119 10.80 5.64 4.44
C SER A 119 9.43 5.41 3.83
N VAL A 120 9.20 4.20 3.30
CA VAL A 120 8.06 3.87 2.46
C VAL A 120 7.00 3.11 3.24
N SER A 121 5.74 3.52 3.14
CA SER A 121 4.58 2.74 3.56
C SER A 121 3.68 2.42 2.36
N LEU A 122 3.01 1.29 2.45
CA LEU A 122 2.01 0.82 1.49
C LEU A 122 0.68 0.65 2.21
N GLU A 123 -0.34 1.39 1.81
CA GLU A 123 -1.72 1.16 2.24
C GLU A 123 -2.41 0.26 1.21
N THR A 124 -2.83 -0.92 1.63
CA THR A 124 -3.47 -1.93 0.78
C THR A 124 -4.72 -2.49 1.43
N SER A 125 -5.70 -2.85 0.63
CA SER A 125 -6.96 -3.44 1.08
C SER A 125 -6.82 -4.86 1.66
N GLY A 126 -5.64 -5.46 1.59
CA GLY A 126 -5.42 -6.85 2.01
C GLY A 126 -6.00 -7.92 1.08
N ALA A 127 -6.64 -7.53 -0.03
CA ALA A 127 -7.20 -8.49 -1.00
C ALA A 127 -6.15 -9.04 -1.98
N GLN A 128 -5.05 -8.30 -2.20
CA GLN A 128 -3.98 -8.70 -3.09
C GLN A 128 -2.86 -9.41 -2.33
N ASP A 129 -2.10 -10.25 -3.01
CA ASP A 129 -0.91 -10.93 -2.47
C ASP A 129 0.22 -9.94 -2.16
N ILE A 130 0.65 -9.87 -0.89
CA ILE A 130 1.74 -9.01 -0.42
C ILE A 130 3.09 -9.71 -0.32
N SER A 131 3.18 -11.00 -0.65
CA SER A 131 4.40 -11.82 -0.47
C SER A 131 5.63 -11.28 -1.21
N LYS A 132 5.41 -10.47 -2.27
CA LYS A 132 6.47 -9.88 -3.10
C LYS A 132 6.76 -8.41 -2.77
N VAL A 133 6.11 -7.84 -1.78
CA VAL A 133 6.41 -6.48 -1.32
C VAL A 133 7.78 -6.47 -0.66
N ASP A 134 8.61 -5.48 -1.01
CA ASP A 134 9.95 -5.33 -0.43
C ASP A 134 9.86 -5.25 1.11
N VAL A 135 10.70 -6.00 1.81
CA VAL A 135 10.67 -6.11 3.28
C VAL A 135 10.93 -4.79 4.02
N ARG A 136 11.51 -3.80 3.33
CA ARG A 136 11.74 -2.44 3.87
C ARG A 136 10.47 -1.58 3.89
N VAL A 137 9.43 -1.97 3.15
CA VAL A 137 8.16 -1.27 3.07
C VAL A 137 7.30 -1.63 4.27
N ILE A 138 6.82 -0.63 5.00
CA ILE A 138 5.83 -0.80 6.06
C ILE A 138 4.47 -1.05 5.40
N LYS A 139 3.89 -2.21 5.64
CA LYS A 139 2.59 -2.59 5.09
C LYS A 139 1.48 -2.21 6.09
N VAL A 140 0.56 -1.39 5.66
CA VAL A 140 -0.69 -1.09 6.38
C VAL A 140 -1.81 -1.85 5.67
N LEU A 141 -2.20 -2.96 6.25
CA LEU A 141 -3.16 -3.88 5.65
C LEU A 141 -4.55 -3.61 6.24
N ASP A 142 -5.45 -3.10 5.40
CA ASP A 142 -6.82 -2.75 5.77
C ASP A 142 -7.72 -4.00 5.69
N VAL A 143 -7.93 -4.64 6.84
CA VAL A 143 -8.82 -5.80 6.97
C VAL A 143 -10.26 -5.35 6.82
N LYS A 144 -10.92 -5.84 5.78
CA LYS A 144 -12.31 -5.45 5.45
C LYS A 144 -13.31 -6.13 6.40
N THR A 145 -14.08 -5.29 7.09
CA THR A 145 -15.17 -5.71 7.99
C THR A 145 -16.47 -6.03 7.23
N PRO A 146 -17.44 -6.67 7.84
CA PRO A 146 -18.75 -6.92 7.20
C PRO A 146 -19.42 -5.65 6.69
N GLY A 147 -19.36 -4.54 7.44
CA GLY A 147 -19.94 -3.24 7.06
C GLY A 147 -19.31 -2.61 5.81
N SER A 148 -18.14 -3.08 5.38
CA SER A 148 -17.55 -2.69 4.10
C SER A 148 -18.28 -3.27 2.89
N GLY A 149 -18.97 -4.41 3.04
CA GLY A 149 -19.51 -5.22 1.95
C GLY A 149 -18.46 -6.09 1.23
N GLU A 150 -17.18 -6.01 1.61
CA GLU A 150 -16.05 -6.67 0.93
C GLU A 150 -15.29 -7.67 1.82
N VAL A 151 -15.85 -8.07 2.95
CA VAL A 151 -15.23 -8.97 3.93
C VAL A 151 -14.70 -10.27 3.32
N GLN A 152 -15.36 -10.80 2.28
CA GLN A 152 -14.97 -12.04 1.59
C GLN A 152 -13.71 -11.87 0.73
N LYS A 153 -13.23 -10.63 0.57
CA LYS A 153 -12.02 -10.33 -0.21
C LYS A 153 -10.74 -10.34 0.62
N ASN A 154 -10.84 -10.47 1.94
CA ASN A 154 -9.66 -10.58 2.79
C ASN A 154 -8.84 -11.82 2.40
N ASN A 155 -7.58 -11.60 2.04
CA ASN A 155 -6.64 -12.70 1.78
C ASN A 155 -5.84 -13.01 3.04
N TRP A 156 -6.31 -13.97 3.82
CA TRP A 156 -5.73 -14.34 5.11
C TRP A 156 -4.30 -14.90 5.00
N THR A 157 -3.88 -15.41 3.83
CA THR A 157 -2.49 -15.85 3.63
C THR A 157 -1.50 -14.69 3.73
N ASN A 158 -1.97 -13.45 3.62
CA ASN A 158 -1.13 -12.27 3.80
C ASN A 158 -0.57 -12.14 5.23
N LEU A 159 -1.23 -12.74 6.22
CA LEU A 159 -0.76 -12.70 7.61
C LEU A 159 0.63 -13.31 7.78
N ASP A 160 0.97 -14.31 6.96
CA ASP A 160 2.29 -14.99 6.98
C ASP A 160 3.45 -14.07 6.55
N TYR A 161 3.14 -12.93 5.90
CA TYR A 161 4.10 -11.97 5.36
C TYR A 161 4.14 -10.64 6.13
N LEU A 162 3.39 -10.55 7.23
CA LEU A 162 3.44 -9.39 8.11
C LEU A 162 4.54 -9.56 9.17
N THR A 163 5.08 -8.45 9.62
CA THR A 163 6.09 -8.35 10.66
C THR A 163 5.66 -7.35 11.73
N CYS A 164 6.35 -7.29 12.85
CA CYS A 164 6.07 -6.32 13.93
C CYS A 164 6.21 -4.84 13.51
N HIS A 165 6.74 -4.56 12.32
CA HIS A 165 6.86 -3.21 11.74
C HIS A 165 5.66 -2.83 10.86
N ASP A 166 4.81 -3.80 10.53
CA ASP A 166 3.60 -3.61 9.74
C ASP A 166 2.40 -3.25 10.62
N GLU A 167 1.27 -2.94 10.05
CA GLU A 167 0.06 -2.57 10.78
C GLU A 167 -1.18 -3.24 10.17
N LEU A 168 -2.08 -3.68 11.03
CA LEU A 168 -3.41 -4.15 10.63
C LEU A 168 -4.44 -3.06 10.96
N LYS A 169 -5.18 -2.59 9.98
CA LYS A 169 -6.21 -1.58 10.15
C LYS A 169 -7.60 -2.17 9.95
N PHE A 170 -8.52 -1.83 10.84
CA PHE A 170 -9.94 -2.14 10.74
C PHE A 170 -10.72 -0.83 10.70
N VAL A 171 -11.49 -0.63 9.64
CA VAL A 171 -12.40 0.49 9.49
C VAL A 171 -13.80 0.04 9.86
N LEU A 172 -14.38 0.63 10.91
CA LEU A 172 -15.57 0.15 11.61
C LEU A 172 -16.75 1.08 11.35
N CYS A 173 -17.88 0.51 10.90
CA CYS A 173 -19.11 1.23 10.67
C CYS A 173 -19.98 1.34 11.93
N ASP A 174 -19.98 0.32 12.77
CA ASP A 174 -20.89 0.14 13.91
C ASP A 174 -20.34 -0.89 14.93
N GLU A 175 -21.15 -1.20 15.94
CA GLU A 175 -20.80 -2.19 16.97
C GLU A 175 -20.71 -3.63 16.42
N ALA A 176 -21.44 -3.96 15.36
CA ALA A 176 -21.36 -5.30 14.75
C ALA A 176 -19.98 -5.51 14.10
N ASP A 177 -19.46 -4.50 13.39
CA ASP A 177 -18.09 -4.50 12.86
C ASP A 177 -17.05 -4.58 13.98
N TYR A 178 -17.26 -3.84 15.08
CA TYR A 178 -16.38 -3.88 16.23
C TYR A 178 -16.31 -5.30 16.83
N GLN A 179 -17.44 -5.94 17.08
CA GLN A 179 -17.49 -7.30 17.63
C GLN A 179 -16.85 -8.32 16.68
N TRP A 180 -17.09 -8.16 15.39
CA TRP A 180 -16.45 -9.00 14.37
C TRP A 180 -14.93 -8.82 14.37
N ALA A 181 -14.45 -7.59 14.45
CA ALA A 181 -13.01 -7.30 14.50
C ALA A 181 -12.36 -7.89 15.75
N VAL A 182 -12.98 -7.72 16.93
CA VAL A 182 -12.50 -8.32 18.19
C VAL A 182 -12.39 -9.84 18.06
N LYS A 183 -13.44 -10.48 17.54
CA LYS A 183 -13.42 -11.94 17.32
C LYS A 183 -12.33 -12.34 16.32
N THR A 184 -12.15 -11.60 15.25
CA THR A 184 -11.13 -11.86 14.23
C THR A 184 -9.72 -11.73 14.80
N ILE A 185 -9.47 -10.73 15.64
CA ILE A 185 -8.19 -10.57 16.35
C ILE A 185 -7.90 -11.81 17.20
N GLN A 186 -8.88 -12.32 17.93
CA GLN A 186 -8.74 -13.50 18.78
C GLN A 186 -8.55 -14.78 17.97
N ASP A 187 -9.37 -14.99 16.94
CA ASP A 187 -9.35 -16.22 16.12
C ASP A 187 -8.01 -16.39 15.39
N TYR A 188 -7.41 -15.29 14.92
CA TYR A 188 -6.15 -15.29 14.16
C TYR A 188 -4.94 -14.85 14.99
N HIS A 189 -5.09 -14.53 16.28
CA HIS A 189 -4.02 -14.02 17.16
C HIS A 189 -3.28 -12.81 16.57
N LEU A 190 -4.03 -11.87 15.98
CA LEU A 190 -3.47 -10.76 15.20
C LEU A 190 -2.64 -9.80 16.05
N ASP A 191 -2.95 -9.65 17.33
CA ASP A 191 -2.23 -8.85 18.32
C ASP A 191 -0.80 -9.34 18.59
N GLN A 192 -0.49 -10.58 18.20
CA GLN A 192 0.85 -11.17 18.30
C GLN A 192 1.70 -10.92 17.03
N ILE A 193 1.10 -10.47 15.95
CA ILE A 193 1.77 -10.24 14.65
C ILE A 193 2.32 -8.82 14.58
N CYS A 194 1.45 -7.83 14.70
CA CYS A 194 1.79 -6.41 14.55
C CYS A 194 0.75 -5.51 15.24
N PRO A 195 1.02 -4.20 15.37
CA PRO A 195 0.05 -3.24 15.89
C PRO A 195 -1.28 -3.26 15.13
N ILE A 196 -2.38 -3.15 15.88
CA ILE A 196 -3.74 -3.12 15.35
C ILE A 196 -4.32 -1.71 15.52
N LEU A 197 -4.94 -1.21 14.45
CA LEU A 197 -5.54 0.11 14.37
C LEU A 197 -7.05 -0.01 14.16
N PHE A 198 -7.83 0.65 15.00
CA PHE A 198 -9.27 0.80 14.84
C PHE A 198 -9.60 2.23 14.43
N SER A 199 -10.22 2.37 13.26
CA SER A 199 -10.68 3.65 12.71
C SER A 199 -12.19 3.64 12.57
N PRO A 200 -12.92 4.60 13.13
CA PRO A 200 -14.36 4.73 12.84
C PRO A 200 -14.55 5.25 11.42
N VAL A 201 -15.55 4.76 10.71
CA VAL A 201 -15.99 5.37 9.45
C VAL A 201 -16.45 6.79 9.73
N TYR A 202 -15.85 7.76 9.06
CA TYR A 202 -16.20 9.17 9.20
C TYR A 202 -17.71 9.38 8.99
N SER A 203 -18.34 10.17 9.86
CA SER A 203 -19.77 10.46 9.89
C SER A 203 -20.73 9.28 10.15
N LYS A 204 -20.25 8.05 10.36
CA LYS A 204 -21.11 6.88 10.70
C LYS A 204 -20.96 6.43 12.15
N LEU A 205 -19.72 6.29 12.62
CA LEU A 205 -19.43 5.85 13.98
C LEU A 205 -18.74 6.99 14.76
N ASP A 206 -19.31 7.33 15.91
CA ASP A 206 -18.70 8.32 16.81
C ASP A 206 -17.36 7.78 17.36
N PRO A 207 -16.24 8.49 17.15
CA PRO A 207 -14.93 8.10 17.69
C PRO A 207 -14.93 7.92 19.22
N ALA A 208 -15.69 8.72 19.95
CA ALA A 208 -15.79 8.61 21.41
C ALA A 208 -16.50 7.31 21.83
N LEU A 209 -17.50 6.89 21.06
CA LEU A 209 -18.18 5.62 21.29
C LEU A 209 -17.26 4.44 21.03
N LEU A 210 -16.49 4.44 19.92
CA LEU A 210 -15.48 3.43 19.64
C LEU A 210 -14.43 3.36 20.75
N ALA A 211 -13.92 4.50 21.20
CA ALA A 211 -12.95 4.57 22.29
C ALA A 211 -13.53 3.98 23.58
N THR A 212 -14.82 4.24 23.88
CA THR A 212 -15.52 3.65 25.04
C THR A 212 -15.55 2.12 24.97
N TRP A 213 -15.83 1.53 23.81
CA TRP A 213 -15.84 0.08 23.65
C TRP A 213 -14.44 -0.52 23.86
N VAL A 214 -13.41 0.09 23.25
CA VAL A 214 -12.02 -0.37 23.40
C VAL A 214 -11.56 -0.33 24.87
N LEU A 215 -11.90 0.73 25.61
CA LEU A 215 -11.57 0.86 27.02
C LEU A 215 -12.36 -0.13 27.89
N ARG A 216 -13.66 -0.31 27.62
CA ARG A 216 -14.52 -1.30 28.29
C ARG A 216 -13.93 -2.70 28.19
N ASP A 217 -13.50 -3.09 26.98
CA ASP A 217 -13.04 -4.44 26.66
C ASP A 217 -11.51 -4.59 26.86
N ARG A 218 -10.81 -3.50 27.23
CA ARG A 218 -9.36 -3.45 27.51
C ARG A 218 -8.53 -4.02 26.38
N LEU A 219 -8.90 -3.71 25.14
CA LEU A 219 -8.19 -4.20 23.95
C LEU A 219 -6.84 -3.51 23.77
N SER A 220 -5.83 -4.28 23.37
CA SER A 220 -4.51 -3.76 23.01
C SER A 220 -4.51 -3.28 21.54
N VAL A 221 -5.35 -2.30 21.23
CA VAL A 221 -5.46 -1.70 19.90
C VAL A 221 -5.28 -0.19 19.99
N ARG A 222 -4.85 0.44 18.91
CA ARG A 222 -4.81 1.89 18.79
C ARG A 222 -6.09 2.39 18.13
N VAL A 223 -6.85 3.22 18.84
CA VAL A 223 -7.95 4.00 18.24
C VAL A 223 -7.34 5.21 17.54
N GLN A 224 -7.74 5.43 16.31
CA GLN A 224 -7.30 6.59 15.52
C GLN A 224 -8.47 7.23 14.78
N ILE A 225 -8.35 8.52 14.53
CA ILE A 225 -9.23 9.27 13.63
C ILE A 225 -8.44 9.72 12.42
N GLN A 226 -9.12 10.06 11.33
CA GLN A 226 -8.48 10.62 10.14
C GLN A 226 -8.11 12.08 10.41
N LEU A 227 -6.83 12.32 10.78
CA LEU A 227 -6.35 13.66 11.16
C LEU A 227 -6.57 14.67 10.03
N HIS A 228 -6.36 14.29 8.77
CA HIS A 228 -6.56 15.16 7.62
C HIS A 228 -8.01 15.65 7.51
N LYS A 229 -9.00 14.79 7.82
CA LYS A 229 -10.41 15.20 7.84
C LYS A 229 -10.74 16.17 8.99
N LEU A 230 -10.04 16.02 10.12
CA LEU A 230 -10.19 16.96 11.23
C LEU A 230 -9.61 18.34 10.90
N LEU A 231 -8.48 18.39 10.17
CA LEU A 231 -7.78 19.62 9.84
C LEU A 231 -8.39 20.35 8.63
N TRP A 232 -8.77 19.60 7.58
CA TRP A 232 -9.15 20.17 6.28
C TRP A 232 -10.49 19.67 5.73
N GLY A 233 -11.23 18.87 6.50
CA GLY A 233 -12.49 18.28 6.05
C GLY A 233 -12.27 17.28 4.92
N GLU A 234 -13.04 17.42 3.85
CA GLU A 234 -12.96 16.53 2.67
C GLU A 234 -12.21 17.18 1.49
N GLU A 235 -11.30 18.12 1.77
CA GLU A 235 -10.51 18.80 0.73
C GLU A 235 -9.56 17.78 0.06
N PRO A 236 -9.64 17.59 -1.29
CA PRO A 236 -8.75 16.66 -2.00
C PRO A 236 -7.29 17.11 -1.95
N GLY A 237 -6.36 16.13 -1.91
CA GLY A 237 -4.92 16.43 -1.88
C GLY A 237 -4.40 16.98 -0.55
N ARG A 238 -5.13 16.69 0.54
CA ARG A 238 -4.78 17.12 1.90
C ARG A 238 -4.67 15.95 2.85
#